data_22f9087ef9e70fb8c2849d01a917eda3
#
_entry.id   22f9087ef9e70fb8c2849d01a917eda3
#
_cell.length_a   1.000
_cell.length_b   1.000
_cell.length_c   1.000
_cell.angle_alpha   90.00
_cell.angle_beta   90.00
_cell.angle_gamma   90.00
#
_symmetry.space_group_name_H-M   'P 1'
#
loop_
_entity.id
_entity.type
_entity.pdbx_description
1 polymer ?
#
loop_
_entity_poly.entity_id
_entity_poly.type
_entity_poly.pdbx_seq_one_letter_code
_entity_poly.pdbx_strand_id
1 'polypeptide(L)'
;VGLEVGLRGVLRVGDTGVAPSFVLPLVVFVGLFARGRVSTTAALIAGLLIDLTSPVTLPGGGTAIIPGPNALGMVLASQLVLGARGLVFLNSPVTLIVLTPLAGMVWQIVVTAAFGARELYDPIGFHAGSQLTQRLFIALYSAVPALVLWWPLRASATFFGFDAPHTGRYTMSRR
;
A
#
# COMPACT_ATOMS: atom_id res chain seq x y z
N VAL A 1 9.85 3.78 3.85
CA VAL A 1 10.28 2.85 4.90
C VAL A 1 10.92 3.61 6.06
N GLY A 2 11.92 4.50 5.88
CA GLY A 2 12.53 5.25 6.98
C GLY A 2 11.54 6.09 7.79
N LEU A 3 10.63 6.82 7.14
CA LEU A 3 9.55 7.56 7.78
C LEU A 3 8.59 6.63 8.54
N GLU A 4 8.29 5.45 7.99
CA GLU A 4 7.44 4.44 8.62
C GLU A 4 8.05 3.91 9.93
N VAL A 5 9.33 3.59 9.90
CA VAL A 5 10.05 3.10 11.09
C VAL A 5 10.21 4.21 12.14
N GLY A 6 10.57 5.44 11.73
CA GLY A 6 10.81 6.56 12.63
C GLY A 6 9.55 7.12 13.30
N LEU A 7 8.43 7.19 12.57
CA LEU A 7 7.16 7.73 13.08
C LEU A 7 6.24 6.68 13.69
N ARG A 8 6.51 5.40 13.50
CA ARG A 8 5.67 4.30 14.00
C ARG A 8 5.47 4.36 15.52
N GLY A 9 6.51 4.73 16.26
CA GLY A 9 6.43 4.88 17.71
C GLY A 9 5.59 6.08 18.18
N VAL A 10 5.60 7.17 17.42
CA VAL A 10 4.89 8.43 17.77
C VAL A 10 3.41 8.36 17.38
N LEU A 11 3.09 7.70 16.25
CA LEU A 11 1.74 7.62 15.68
C LEU A 11 1.00 6.34 16.06
N ARG A 12 1.58 5.54 16.96
CA ARG A 12 0.93 4.34 17.46
C ARG A 12 -0.26 4.72 18.35
N VAL A 13 -1.43 4.18 18.06
CA VAL A 13 -2.63 4.42 18.87
C VAL A 13 -2.60 3.54 20.12
N GLY A 14 -2.15 4.11 21.24
CA GLY A 14 -2.06 3.42 22.53
C GLY A 14 -1.29 2.10 22.44
N ASP A 15 -1.75 1.09 23.17
CA ASP A 15 -1.14 -0.26 23.21
C ASP A 15 -1.63 -1.20 22.09
N THR A 16 -2.50 -0.72 21.19
CA THR A 16 -3.12 -1.55 20.14
C THR A 16 -2.17 -2.00 19.04
N GLY A 17 -0.99 -1.42 18.95
CA GLY A 17 -0.01 -1.71 17.90
C GLY A 17 -0.39 -1.17 16.51
N VAL A 18 -1.52 -0.45 16.41
CA VAL A 18 -2.01 0.15 15.16
C VAL A 18 -1.24 1.43 14.88
N ALA A 19 -0.49 1.46 13.78
CA ALA A 19 0.19 2.64 13.27
C ALA A 19 -0.12 2.81 11.77
N PRO A 20 -0.31 4.04 11.28
CA PRO A 20 -0.64 4.26 9.88
C PRO A 20 0.58 3.97 8.98
N SER A 21 0.32 3.46 7.77
CA SER A 21 1.37 3.27 6.77
C SER A 21 1.57 4.53 5.94
N PHE A 22 2.80 5.01 5.82
CA PHE A 22 3.19 6.09 4.92
C PHE A 22 3.58 5.59 3.53
N VAL A 23 3.98 4.33 3.42
CA VAL A 23 4.36 3.71 2.15
C VAL A 23 3.12 3.48 1.28
N LEU A 24 1.99 3.13 1.89
CA LEU A 24 0.77 2.84 1.16
C LEU A 24 0.24 4.04 0.34
N PRO A 25 0.06 5.26 0.91
CA PRO A 25 -0.33 6.44 0.12
C PRO A 25 0.65 6.75 -1.01
N LEU A 26 1.95 6.53 -0.80
CA LEU A 26 2.97 6.72 -1.83
C LEU A 26 2.77 5.74 -2.99
N VAL A 27 2.56 4.45 -2.71
CA VAL A 27 2.30 3.43 -3.72
C VAL A 27 1.00 3.73 -4.48
N VAL A 28 -0.06 4.17 -3.78
CA VAL A 28 -1.32 4.57 -4.40
C VAL A 28 -1.12 5.80 -5.29
N PHE A 29 -0.35 6.80 -4.84
CA PHE A 29 -0.04 7.99 -5.63
C PHE A 29 0.73 7.62 -6.91
N VAL A 30 1.81 6.83 -6.80
CA VAL A 30 2.54 6.31 -7.96
C VAL A 30 1.61 5.49 -8.85
N GLY A 31 0.71 4.69 -8.26
CA GLY A 31 -0.37 3.97 -8.92
C GLY A 31 -1.26 4.88 -9.75
N LEU A 32 -1.62 6.08 -9.28
CA LEU A 32 -2.49 7.02 -9.98
C LEU A 32 -1.78 7.78 -11.11
N PHE A 33 -0.51 8.14 -10.96
CA PHE A 33 0.17 9.07 -11.87
C PHE A 33 1.24 8.43 -12.76
N ALA A 34 1.92 7.36 -12.32
CA ALA A 34 2.97 6.71 -13.10
C ALA A 34 2.42 5.71 -14.14
N ARG A 35 3.23 5.30 -15.09
CA ARG A 35 2.91 4.21 -16.04
C ARG A 35 2.73 2.89 -15.31
N GLY A 36 1.85 2.00 -15.79
CA GLY A 36 1.52 0.75 -15.12
C GLY A 36 2.74 -0.08 -14.70
N ARG A 37 3.74 -0.24 -15.58
CA ARG A 37 4.98 -0.97 -15.26
C ARG A 37 5.75 -0.34 -14.11
N VAL A 38 5.88 0.99 -14.11
CA VAL A 38 6.59 1.73 -13.04
C VAL A 38 5.85 1.58 -11.71
N SER A 39 4.52 1.68 -11.74
CA SER A 39 3.68 1.50 -10.55
C SER A 39 3.83 0.09 -9.96
N THR A 40 3.75 -0.95 -10.79
CA THR A 40 3.90 -2.34 -10.33
C THR A 40 5.29 -2.61 -9.77
N THR A 41 6.35 -2.09 -10.42
CA THR A 41 7.73 -2.25 -9.94
C THR A 41 7.94 -1.50 -8.62
N ALA A 42 7.43 -0.28 -8.50
CA ALA A 42 7.50 0.49 -7.26
C ALA A 42 6.77 -0.21 -6.11
N ALA A 43 5.59 -0.77 -6.37
CA ALA A 43 4.82 -1.54 -5.40
C ALA A 43 5.56 -2.82 -4.96
N LEU A 44 6.19 -3.54 -5.90
CA LEU A 44 7.00 -4.71 -5.61
C LEU A 44 8.19 -4.36 -4.70
N ILE A 45 8.94 -3.31 -5.05
CA ILE A 45 10.08 -2.85 -4.25
C ILE A 45 9.64 -2.41 -2.86
N ALA A 46 8.56 -1.62 -2.77
CA ALA A 46 8.02 -1.16 -1.50
C ALA A 46 7.59 -2.34 -0.60
N GLY A 47 6.90 -3.32 -1.16
CA GLY A 47 6.48 -4.52 -0.44
C GLY A 47 7.66 -5.39 0.03
N LEU A 48 8.68 -5.59 -0.82
CA LEU A 48 9.90 -6.29 -0.43
C LEU A 48 10.66 -5.56 0.68
N LEU A 49 10.74 -4.24 0.64
CA LEU A 49 11.36 -3.46 1.71
C LEU A 49 10.61 -3.62 3.04
N ILE A 50 9.27 -3.69 3.00
CA ILE A 50 8.45 -3.96 4.19
C ILE A 50 8.72 -5.38 4.70
N ASP A 51 8.75 -6.38 3.82
CA ASP A 51 9.06 -7.77 4.20
C ASP A 51 10.42 -7.87 4.91
N LEU A 52 11.45 -7.22 4.37
CA LEU A 52 12.80 -7.24 4.91
C LEU A 52 12.94 -6.49 6.25
N THR A 53 12.07 -5.51 6.50
CA THR A 53 12.10 -4.68 7.72
C THR A 53 11.13 -5.15 8.80
N SER A 54 10.30 -6.15 8.52
CA SER A 54 9.27 -6.65 9.43
C SER A 54 9.50 -8.13 9.78
N PRO A 55 10.44 -8.44 10.71
CA PRO A 55 10.68 -9.81 11.14
C PRO A 55 9.44 -10.39 11.86
N VAL A 56 9.14 -11.65 11.58
CA VAL A 56 8.08 -12.42 12.24
C VAL A 56 8.68 -13.21 13.40
N THR A 57 8.07 -13.16 14.59
CA THR A 57 8.47 -13.96 15.74
C THR A 57 7.97 -15.39 15.59
N LEU A 58 8.87 -16.35 15.80
CA LEU A 58 8.56 -17.79 15.77
C LEU A 58 8.13 -18.27 17.16
N PRO A 59 7.24 -19.27 17.27
CA PRO A 59 6.81 -19.85 18.55
C PRO A 59 7.95 -20.40 19.41
N GLY A 60 9.08 -20.76 18.80
CA GLY A 60 10.29 -21.28 19.48
C GLY A 60 11.27 -20.21 19.95
N GLY A 61 10.94 -18.91 19.93
CA GLY A 61 11.81 -17.85 20.42
C GLY A 61 12.91 -17.41 19.42
N GLY A 62 12.59 -17.34 18.15
CA GLY A 62 13.45 -16.75 17.11
C GLY A 62 12.69 -15.73 16.26
N THR A 63 13.42 -15.03 15.38
CA THR A 63 12.82 -14.17 14.36
C THR A 63 13.20 -14.65 12.98
N ALA A 64 12.21 -14.72 12.07
CA ALA A 64 12.43 -15.05 10.67
C ALA A 64 11.97 -13.91 9.77
N ILE A 65 12.73 -13.65 8.72
CA ILE A 65 12.33 -12.74 7.64
C ILE A 65 11.68 -13.60 6.55
N ILE A 66 10.42 -13.30 6.25
CA ILE A 66 9.63 -14.02 5.24
C ILE A 66 9.40 -13.06 4.07
N PRO A 67 10.23 -13.10 3.01
CA PRO A 67 10.03 -12.24 1.85
C PRO A 67 8.85 -12.77 1.02
N GLY A 68 8.05 -11.85 0.50
CA GLY A 68 7.01 -12.13 -0.49
C GLY A 68 5.59 -11.70 -0.14
N PRO A 69 5.04 -11.96 1.07
CA PRO A 69 3.65 -11.64 1.39
C PRO A 69 3.30 -10.17 1.20
N ASN A 70 4.11 -9.25 1.71
CA ASN A 70 3.86 -7.81 1.53
C ASN A 70 4.13 -7.37 0.10
N ALA A 71 5.14 -7.94 -0.57
CA ALA A 71 5.41 -7.67 -1.97
C ALA A 71 4.23 -8.05 -2.87
N LEU A 72 3.66 -9.25 -2.69
CA LEU A 72 2.49 -9.72 -3.41
C LEU A 72 1.28 -8.82 -3.14
N GLY A 73 1.01 -8.53 -1.87
CA GLY A 73 -0.10 -7.69 -1.46
C GLY A 73 -0.02 -6.27 -2.03
N MET A 74 1.17 -5.64 -2.00
CA MET A 74 1.39 -4.31 -2.58
C MET A 74 1.23 -4.29 -4.10
N VAL A 75 1.68 -5.33 -4.81
CA VAL A 75 1.48 -5.45 -6.24
C VAL A 75 -0.01 -5.55 -6.57
N LEU A 76 -0.78 -6.39 -5.88
CA LEU A 76 -2.22 -6.51 -6.09
C LEU A 76 -2.97 -5.21 -5.74
N ALA A 77 -2.58 -4.54 -4.66
CA ALA A 77 -3.10 -3.21 -4.33
C ALA A 77 -2.83 -2.19 -5.43
N SER A 78 -1.62 -2.21 -6.02
CA SER A 78 -1.26 -1.36 -7.16
C SER A 78 -2.09 -1.68 -8.41
N GLN A 79 -2.38 -2.95 -8.69
CA GLN A 79 -3.24 -3.35 -9.82
C GLN A 79 -4.69 -2.86 -9.63
N LEU A 80 -5.22 -2.92 -8.41
CA LEU A 80 -6.52 -2.32 -8.09
C LEU A 80 -6.53 -0.81 -8.39
N VAL A 81 -5.51 -0.08 -7.97
CA VAL A 81 -5.38 1.36 -8.23
C VAL A 81 -5.31 1.64 -9.73
N LEU A 82 -4.52 0.86 -10.47
CA LEU A 82 -4.40 0.96 -11.93
C LEU A 82 -5.74 0.73 -12.64
N GLY A 83 -6.51 -0.27 -12.21
CA GLY A 83 -7.85 -0.54 -12.72
C GLY A 83 -8.86 0.56 -12.40
N ALA A 84 -8.74 1.17 -11.23
CA ALA A 84 -9.63 2.24 -10.78
C ALA A 84 -9.38 3.59 -11.46
N ARG A 85 -8.23 3.80 -12.13
CA ARG A 85 -7.86 5.10 -12.75
C ARG A 85 -8.92 5.69 -13.66
N GLY A 86 -9.60 4.85 -14.43
CA GLY A 86 -10.64 5.30 -15.37
C GLY A 86 -11.94 5.74 -14.69
N LEU A 87 -12.12 5.41 -13.42
CA LEU A 87 -13.34 5.65 -12.65
C LEU A 87 -13.22 6.83 -11.68
N VAL A 88 -12.01 7.33 -11.44
CA VAL A 88 -11.74 8.32 -10.40
C VAL A 88 -11.19 9.64 -10.94
N PHE A 89 -11.49 10.73 -10.24
CA PHE A 89 -10.96 12.05 -10.57
C PHE A 89 -9.52 12.18 -10.05
N LEU A 90 -8.53 12.04 -10.93
CA LEU A 90 -7.10 12.06 -10.60
C LEU A 90 -6.64 13.34 -9.88
N ASN A 91 -7.30 14.46 -10.13
CA ASN A 91 -6.95 15.76 -9.54
C ASN A 91 -7.58 16.03 -8.18
N SER A 92 -8.37 15.10 -7.65
CA SER A 92 -9.04 15.26 -6.36
C SER A 92 -8.25 14.62 -5.21
N PRO A 93 -8.00 15.34 -4.11
CA PRO A 93 -7.42 14.74 -2.90
C PRO A 93 -8.29 13.60 -2.36
N VAL A 94 -9.61 13.69 -2.54
CA VAL A 94 -10.57 12.68 -2.12
C VAL A 94 -10.26 11.31 -2.75
N THR A 95 -9.81 11.31 -4.00
CA THR A 95 -9.41 10.08 -4.69
C THR A 95 -8.27 9.35 -3.96
N LEU A 96 -7.23 10.08 -3.54
CA LEU A 96 -6.12 9.47 -2.80
C LEU A 96 -6.59 8.98 -1.43
N ILE A 97 -7.40 9.78 -0.72
CA ILE A 97 -7.90 9.46 0.62
C ILE A 97 -8.80 8.21 0.60
N VAL A 98 -9.65 8.05 -0.40
CA VAL A 98 -10.55 6.90 -0.53
C VAL A 98 -9.82 5.67 -1.07
N LEU A 99 -8.95 5.86 -2.05
CA LEU A 99 -8.27 4.75 -2.70
C LEU A 99 -7.17 4.13 -1.81
N THR A 100 -6.57 4.92 -0.92
CA THR A 100 -5.56 4.41 0.02
C THR A 100 -6.11 3.32 0.95
N PRO A 101 -7.20 3.51 1.69
CA PRO A 101 -7.74 2.43 2.54
C PRO A 101 -8.24 1.24 1.71
N LEU A 102 -8.83 1.44 0.53
CA LEU A 102 -9.27 0.35 -0.33
C LEU A 102 -8.08 -0.51 -0.80
N ALA A 103 -7.02 0.12 -1.29
CA ALA A 103 -5.79 -0.55 -1.67
C ALA A 103 -5.13 -1.23 -0.45
N GLY A 104 -5.18 -0.58 0.71
CA GLY A 104 -4.71 -1.12 1.97
C GLY A 104 -5.47 -2.37 2.41
N MET A 105 -6.79 -2.39 2.26
CA MET A 105 -7.59 -3.58 2.55
C MET A 105 -7.18 -4.76 1.68
N VAL A 106 -7.03 -4.56 0.36
CA VAL A 106 -6.54 -5.60 -0.55
C VAL A 106 -5.16 -6.09 -0.12
N TRP A 107 -4.23 -5.17 0.14
CA TRP A 107 -2.90 -5.54 0.63
C TRP A 107 -2.98 -6.40 1.89
N GLN A 108 -3.72 -5.96 2.92
CA GLN A 108 -3.80 -6.68 4.21
C GLN A 108 -4.52 -8.02 4.12
N ILE A 109 -5.54 -8.14 3.27
CA ILE A 109 -6.23 -9.42 3.02
C ILE A 109 -5.24 -10.41 2.38
N VAL A 110 -4.49 -9.97 1.36
CA VAL A 110 -3.52 -10.83 0.67
C VAL A 110 -2.41 -11.28 1.61
N VAL A 111 -1.86 -10.36 2.42
CA VAL A 111 -0.83 -10.69 3.40
C VAL A 111 -1.35 -11.68 4.44
N THR A 112 -2.57 -11.47 4.95
CA THR A 112 -3.19 -12.37 5.93
C THR A 112 -3.45 -13.75 5.31
N ALA A 113 -3.93 -13.81 4.07
CA ALA A 113 -4.13 -15.07 3.36
C ALA A 113 -2.81 -15.82 3.11
N ALA A 114 -1.74 -15.09 2.75
CA ALA A 114 -0.42 -15.68 2.54
C ALA A 114 0.17 -16.28 3.83
N PHE A 115 0.05 -15.56 4.96
CA PHE A 115 0.47 -16.08 6.25
C PHE A 115 -0.43 -17.24 6.73
N GLY A 116 -1.74 -17.15 6.53
CA GLY A 116 -2.66 -18.24 6.85
C GLY A 116 -2.40 -19.51 6.03
N ALA A 117 -2.09 -19.36 4.74
CA ALA A 117 -1.70 -20.50 3.91
C ALA A 117 -0.38 -21.12 4.39
N ARG A 118 0.58 -20.31 4.84
CA ARG A 118 1.85 -20.79 5.37
C ARG A 118 1.69 -21.53 6.68
N GLU A 119 0.75 -21.12 7.55
CA GLU A 119 0.48 -21.79 8.82
C GLU A 119 0.07 -23.25 8.65
N LEU A 120 -0.47 -23.63 7.47
CA LEU A 120 -0.81 -25.03 7.15
C LEU A 120 0.44 -25.94 7.02
N TYR A 121 1.61 -25.36 6.73
CA TYR A 121 2.84 -26.11 6.51
C TYR A 121 3.88 -25.88 7.61
N ASP A 122 3.82 -24.72 8.26
CA ASP A 122 4.80 -24.26 9.23
C ASP A 122 4.09 -23.54 10.38
N PRO A 123 4.00 -24.14 11.58
CA PRO A 123 3.23 -23.58 12.70
C PRO A 123 3.91 -22.31 13.23
N ILE A 124 3.50 -21.16 12.67
CA ILE A 124 3.99 -19.82 13.06
C ILE A 124 3.15 -19.15 14.13
N GLY A 125 2.11 -19.84 14.66
CA GLY A 125 1.22 -19.30 15.69
C GLY A 125 0.40 -18.09 15.24
N PHE A 126 -0.02 -18.08 13.98
CA PHE A 126 -0.73 -16.96 13.35
C PHE A 126 -2.23 -17.06 13.57
N HIS A 127 -2.80 -16.12 14.35
CA HIS A 127 -4.26 -16.05 14.55
C HIS A 127 -4.89 -15.13 13.49
N ALA A 128 -5.27 -15.69 12.34
CA ALA A 128 -5.73 -14.94 11.17
C ALA A 128 -6.86 -13.94 11.47
N GLY A 129 -7.86 -14.31 12.27
CA GLY A 129 -9.03 -13.47 12.53
C GLY A 129 -8.72 -12.19 13.30
N SER A 130 -8.02 -12.28 14.43
CA SER A 130 -7.68 -11.12 15.26
C SER A 130 -6.66 -10.20 14.54
N GLN A 131 -5.74 -10.80 13.82
CA GLN A 131 -4.75 -10.06 13.04
C GLN A 131 -5.37 -9.34 11.83
N LEU A 132 -6.34 -9.95 11.15
CA LEU A 132 -7.03 -9.31 10.02
C LEU A 132 -7.74 -8.03 10.47
N THR A 133 -8.48 -8.11 11.60
CA THR A 133 -9.18 -6.94 12.13
C THR A 133 -8.21 -5.79 12.42
N GLN A 134 -7.12 -6.06 13.13
CA GLN A 134 -6.10 -5.06 13.43
C GLN A 134 -5.48 -4.47 12.14
N ARG A 135 -5.20 -5.31 11.15
CA ARG A 135 -4.62 -4.91 9.86
C ARG A 135 -5.59 -4.06 9.04
N LEU A 136 -6.89 -4.33 9.08
CA LEU A 136 -7.90 -3.50 8.43
C LEU A 136 -7.99 -2.11 9.06
N PHE A 137 -7.87 -2.02 10.40
CA PHE A 137 -7.76 -0.72 11.07
C PHE A 137 -6.51 0.06 10.64
N ILE A 138 -5.37 -0.60 10.46
CA ILE A 138 -4.16 0.02 9.90
C ILE A 138 -4.43 0.58 8.50
N ALA A 139 -5.14 -0.18 7.64
CA ALA A 139 -5.49 0.27 6.29
C ALA A 139 -6.39 1.51 6.33
N LEU A 140 -7.41 1.54 7.18
CA LEU A 140 -8.30 2.69 7.37
C LEU A 140 -7.54 3.89 7.92
N TYR A 141 -6.71 3.69 8.94
CA TYR A 141 -5.94 4.77 9.56
C TYR A 141 -4.90 5.37 8.59
N SER A 142 -4.47 4.60 7.59
CA SER A 142 -3.56 5.09 6.53
C SER A 142 -4.19 6.13 5.59
N ALA A 143 -5.50 6.40 5.70
CA ALA A 143 -6.13 7.53 5.03
C ALA A 143 -5.65 8.88 5.60
N VAL A 144 -5.26 8.94 6.88
CA VAL A 144 -4.77 10.16 7.53
C VAL A 144 -3.44 10.63 6.90
N PRO A 145 -2.39 9.82 6.82
CA PRO A 145 -1.17 10.21 6.11
C PRO A 145 -1.41 10.48 4.62
N ALA A 146 -2.40 9.85 3.97
CA ALA A 146 -2.75 10.15 2.59
C ALA A 146 -3.20 11.60 2.42
N LEU A 147 -3.98 12.13 3.36
CA LEU A 147 -4.41 13.54 3.37
C LEU A 147 -3.20 14.49 3.51
N VAL A 148 -2.31 14.19 4.47
CA VAL A 148 -1.12 15.03 4.73
C VAL A 148 -0.13 14.97 3.56
N LEU A 149 0.07 13.78 3.01
CA LEU A 149 1.02 13.56 1.92
C LEU A 149 0.53 14.07 0.55
N TRP A 150 -0.76 14.35 0.39
CA TRP A 150 -1.31 14.85 -0.87
C TRP A 150 -0.56 16.09 -1.41
N TRP A 151 -0.34 17.09 -0.55
CA TRP A 151 0.32 18.33 -0.93
C TRP A 151 1.76 18.13 -1.42
N PRO A 152 2.66 17.50 -0.63
CA PRO A 152 4.04 17.30 -1.07
C PRO A 152 4.14 16.34 -2.25
N LEU A 153 3.30 15.30 -2.32
CA LEU A 153 3.29 14.38 -3.44
C LEU A 153 2.84 15.05 -4.74
N ARG A 154 1.82 15.92 -4.67
CA ARG A 154 1.38 16.67 -5.84
C ARG A 154 2.43 17.70 -6.28
N ALA A 155 3.09 18.38 -5.36
CA ALA A 155 4.19 19.28 -5.69
C ALA A 155 5.38 18.54 -6.34
N SER A 156 5.66 17.31 -5.90
CA SER A 156 6.72 16.48 -6.48
C SER A 156 6.34 15.84 -7.82
N ALA A 157 5.06 15.74 -8.16
CA ALA A 157 4.59 15.14 -9.41
C ALA A 157 5.17 15.83 -10.65
N THR A 158 5.26 17.15 -10.62
CA THR A 158 5.90 17.95 -11.70
C THR A 158 7.39 17.66 -11.82
N PHE A 159 8.08 17.41 -10.72
CA PHE A 159 9.51 17.07 -10.69
C PHE A 159 9.78 15.69 -11.31
N PHE A 160 8.88 14.74 -11.09
CA PHE A 160 9.02 13.37 -11.61
C PHE A 160 8.46 13.20 -13.03
N GLY A 161 8.01 14.28 -13.68
CA GLY A 161 7.45 14.23 -15.02
C GLY A 161 6.17 13.35 -15.09
N PHE A 162 5.44 13.27 -14.00
CA PHE A 162 4.11 12.66 -13.97
C PHE A 162 3.11 13.64 -14.60
N ASP A 163 3.18 13.79 -15.92
CA ASP A 163 2.17 14.53 -16.66
C ASP A 163 0.82 13.85 -16.46
N ALA A 164 -0.22 14.67 -16.23
CA ALA A 164 -1.59 14.18 -16.21
C ALA A 164 -1.81 13.33 -17.47
N PRO A 165 -2.43 12.14 -17.34
CA PRO A 165 -2.68 11.29 -18.49
C PRO A 165 -3.36 12.17 -19.54
N HIS A 166 -2.73 12.32 -20.70
CA HIS A 166 -3.33 13.00 -21.83
C HIS A 166 -4.68 12.35 -22.04
N THR A 167 -5.76 13.06 -21.73
CA THR A 167 -7.07 12.71 -22.24
C THR A 167 -6.93 12.71 -23.75
N GLY A 168 -6.72 11.53 -24.31
CA GLY A 168 -6.64 11.34 -25.74
C GLY A 168 -7.95 11.88 -26.32
N ARG A 169 -7.92 13.12 -26.81
CA ARG A 169 -8.90 13.60 -27.76
C ARG A 169 -8.80 12.62 -28.95
N TYR A 170 -9.71 11.65 -28.97
CA TYR A 170 -10.02 10.99 -30.20
C TYR A 170 -10.51 12.06 -31.17
N THR A 171 -9.60 12.67 -31.89
CA THR A 171 -9.96 13.39 -33.12
C THR A 171 -10.48 12.34 -34.06
N MET A 172 -11.82 12.17 -34.08
CA MET A 172 -12.47 11.49 -35.20
C MET A 172 -12.10 12.27 -36.46
N SER A 173 -11.10 11.76 -37.20
CA SER A 173 -10.87 12.15 -38.57
C SER A 173 -12.09 11.72 -39.35
N ARG A 174 -13.03 12.66 -39.59
CA ARG A 174 -14.03 12.52 -40.64
C ARG A 174 -13.30 12.48 -41.98
N ARG A 175 -13.27 11.32 -42.60
CA ARG A 175 -13.19 11.18 -44.06
C ARG A 175 -14.57 10.89 -44.60
#